data_77e323e0507bb98c8c662b0ab4ab3dfd
#
_entry.id   77e323e0507bb98c8c662b0ab4ab3dfd
#
_cell.length_a   1.000
_cell.length_b   1.000
_cell.length_c   1.000
_cell.angle_alpha   90.00
_cell.angle_beta   90.00
_cell.angle_gamma   90.00
#
_symmetry.space_group_name_H-M   'P 1'
#
loop_
_entity.id
_entity.type
_entity.pdbx_description
1 polymer ?
#
loop_
_entity_poly.entity_id
_entity_poly.type
_entity_poly.pdbx_seq_one_letter_code
_entity_poly.pdbx_strand_id
1 'polypeptide(L)'
;LRHPLVVLASRMPWPQLETVLSPAFARQSRDGRLIERDDLFGPTVQVAGGGRSAAGRPRLPIRLMAALLYLKHAFNLSDEELVARWSENVVWQYFSGLDYYTPKLPCDATQIGRFRTAIGEAGVEELLKATIDTAVQTKAVRPAEFERVIVDTTVQEKAIAHPVDSRLLAIARGKVMQAAKQVGLTVKQTFVKEGQELC
;
A
#
# COMPACT_ATOMS: atom_id res chain seq x y z
N LEU A 1 -16.20 5.08 -25.66
CA LEU A 1 -15.67 4.09 -24.71
C LEU A 1 -16.68 3.93 -23.58
N ARG A 2 -17.36 2.74 -23.52
CA ARG A 2 -18.47 2.50 -22.56
C ARG A 2 -18.03 1.69 -21.31
N HIS A 3 -16.76 1.32 -21.23
CA HIS A 3 -16.29 0.52 -20.08
C HIS A 3 -16.31 1.36 -18.79
N PRO A 4 -16.88 0.86 -17.67
CA PRO A 4 -17.03 1.62 -16.43
C PRO A 4 -15.73 2.23 -15.90
N LEU A 5 -14.64 1.47 -15.91
CA LEU A 5 -13.32 1.96 -15.46
C LEU A 5 -12.76 3.07 -16.36
N VAL A 6 -13.07 3.07 -17.66
CA VAL A 6 -12.64 4.14 -18.57
C VAL A 6 -13.40 5.43 -18.28
N VAL A 7 -14.71 5.34 -18.01
CA VAL A 7 -15.51 6.48 -17.57
C VAL A 7 -15.01 7.01 -16.24
N LEU A 8 -14.73 6.12 -15.29
CA LEU A 8 -14.21 6.48 -13.98
C LEU A 8 -12.82 7.14 -14.10
N ALA A 9 -11.93 6.61 -14.95
CA ALA A 9 -10.60 7.18 -15.19
C ALA A 9 -10.65 8.65 -15.62
N SER A 10 -11.66 9.02 -16.42
CA SER A 10 -11.84 10.39 -16.93
C SER A 10 -12.57 11.32 -15.94
N ARG A 11 -13.21 10.77 -14.92
CA ARG A 11 -14.00 11.55 -13.94
C ARG A 11 -13.33 11.69 -12.58
N MET A 12 -12.44 10.78 -12.24
CA MET A 12 -11.68 10.88 -11.00
C MET A 12 -10.77 12.12 -10.98
N PRO A 13 -10.73 12.85 -9.86
CA PRO A 13 -9.93 14.07 -9.73
C PRO A 13 -8.44 13.75 -9.45
N TRP A 14 -7.78 13.06 -10.39
CA TRP A 14 -6.40 12.60 -10.23
C TRP A 14 -5.41 13.70 -9.81
N PRO A 15 -5.43 14.92 -10.39
CA PRO A 15 -4.49 15.96 -10.00
C PRO A 15 -4.67 16.40 -8.55
N GLN A 16 -5.91 16.43 -8.05
CA GLN A 16 -6.21 16.77 -6.65
C GLN A 16 -5.69 15.67 -5.72
N LEU A 17 -5.96 14.40 -6.04
CA LEU A 17 -5.45 13.26 -5.28
C LEU A 17 -3.92 13.24 -5.22
N GLU A 18 -3.25 13.50 -6.35
CA GLU A 18 -1.79 13.60 -6.39
C GLU A 18 -1.27 14.71 -5.50
N THR A 19 -1.93 15.87 -5.49
CA THR A 19 -1.57 17.00 -4.63
C THR A 19 -1.72 16.67 -3.16
N VAL A 20 -2.85 16.07 -2.77
CA VAL A 20 -3.14 15.72 -1.37
C VAL A 20 -2.24 14.60 -0.85
N LEU A 21 -1.95 13.60 -1.68
CA LEU A 21 -1.13 12.45 -1.28
C LEU A 21 0.38 12.71 -1.37
N SER A 22 0.80 13.69 -2.16
CA SER A 22 2.22 14.01 -2.40
C SER A 22 3.03 14.25 -1.12
N PRO A 23 2.53 14.96 -0.09
CA PRO A 23 3.27 15.20 1.15
C PRO A 23 3.69 13.91 1.88
N ALA A 24 2.87 12.84 1.83
CA ALA A 24 3.19 11.55 2.43
C ALA A 24 4.47 10.92 1.85
N PHE A 25 4.88 11.37 0.68
CA PHE A 25 6.05 10.89 -0.06
C PHE A 25 7.16 11.92 -0.18
N ALA A 26 7.08 13.03 0.55
CA ALA A 26 8.15 14.03 0.55
C ALA A 26 9.48 13.38 0.96
N ARG A 27 10.53 13.61 0.15
CA ARG A 27 11.86 13.13 0.48
C ARG A 27 12.45 14.04 1.56
N GLN A 28 12.91 13.44 2.63
CA GLN A 28 13.70 14.12 3.64
C GLN A 28 15.19 13.93 3.33
N SER A 29 15.99 14.97 3.49
CA SER A 29 17.43 14.86 3.49
C SER A 29 17.89 14.10 4.74
N ARG A 30 19.15 13.65 4.78
CA ARG A 30 19.74 13.02 5.96
C ARG A 30 19.67 13.90 7.22
N ASP A 31 19.56 15.20 7.03
CA ASP A 31 19.45 16.21 8.10
C ASP A 31 18.00 16.54 8.46
N GLY A 32 17.03 15.74 8.03
CA GLY A 32 15.60 15.92 8.34
C GLY A 32 14.92 17.07 7.59
N ARG A 33 15.61 17.76 6.68
CA ARG A 33 15.02 18.83 5.87
C ARG A 33 14.25 18.24 4.68
N LEU A 34 13.09 18.81 4.38
CA LEU A 34 12.33 18.46 3.18
C LEU A 34 13.12 18.86 1.94
N ILE A 35 13.26 17.96 1.00
CA ILE A 35 13.87 18.22 -0.30
C ILE A 35 12.75 18.67 -1.22
N GLU A 36 12.74 19.96 -1.58
CA GLU A 36 11.84 20.49 -2.59
C GLU A 36 12.06 19.78 -3.94
N ARG A 37 10.99 19.69 -4.73
CA ARG A 37 11.03 19.07 -6.07
C ARG A 37 12.11 19.75 -6.89
N ASP A 38 12.85 18.96 -7.67
CA ASP A 38 13.67 19.49 -8.74
C ASP A 38 12.76 20.14 -9.78
N ASP A 39 12.90 21.44 -9.93
CA ASP A 39 12.31 22.13 -11.07
C ASP A 39 13.06 21.70 -12.35
N LEU A 40 12.39 21.80 -13.50
CA LEU A 40 12.94 21.38 -14.80
C LEU A 40 14.30 22.04 -15.13
N PHE A 41 14.61 23.13 -14.44
CA PHE A 41 15.82 23.97 -14.62
C PHE A 41 16.88 23.83 -13.53
N GLY A 42 16.77 22.83 -12.65
CA GLY A 42 17.76 22.54 -11.62
C GLY A 42 17.30 22.80 -10.18
N PRO A 43 18.15 22.50 -9.20
CA PRO A 43 17.78 22.58 -7.79
C PRO A 43 17.62 24.01 -7.34
N THR A 44 16.46 24.34 -6.80
CA THR A 44 16.15 25.66 -6.24
C THR A 44 16.89 25.94 -4.92
N VAL A 45 17.50 24.93 -4.29
CA VAL A 45 18.24 25.10 -3.04
C VAL A 45 19.60 24.42 -3.13
N GLN A 46 20.67 25.23 -3.08
CA GLN A 46 22.03 24.74 -2.84
C GLN A 46 22.18 24.42 -1.36
N VAL A 47 22.21 23.15 -1.00
CA VAL A 47 22.51 22.70 0.36
C VAL A 47 24.03 22.67 0.51
N ALA A 48 24.58 23.57 1.27
CA ALA A 48 25.99 23.57 1.62
C ALA A 48 26.35 22.25 2.34
N GLY A 49 27.22 21.44 1.75
CA GLY A 49 27.87 20.28 2.38
C GLY A 49 27.22 18.92 2.26
N GLY A 50 26.02 18.79 1.72
CA GLY A 50 25.36 17.49 1.52
C GLY A 50 25.17 17.18 0.04
N GLY A 51 26.03 16.34 -0.54
CA GLY A 51 25.82 15.85 -1.91
C GLY A 51 24.42 15.26 -2.04
N ARG A 52 23.65 15.73 -3.02
CA ARG A 52 22.36 15.18 -3.40
C ARG A 52 22.54 13.72 -3.78
N SER A 53 22.08 12.81 -2.97
CA SER A 53 22.01 11.42 -3.37
C SER A 53 20.85 11.27 -4.35
N ALA A 54 21.13 11.29 -5.65
CA ALA A 54 20.22 10.81 -6.69
C ALA A 54 20.09 9.29 -6.65
N ALA A 55 20.76 8.63 -5.70
CA ALA A 55 20.74 7.19 -5.52
C ALA A 55 19.38 6.74 -5.04
N GLY A 56 18.80 5.81 -5.74
CA GLY A 56 17.54 5.15 -5.41
C GLY A 56 16.65 4.97 -6.64
N ARG A 57 15.78 3.94 -6.58
CA ARG A 57 14.81 3.69 -7.63
C ARG A 57 13.85 4.88 -7.75
N PRO A 58 13.53 5.36 -8.96
CA PRO A 58 12.53 6.39 -9.16
C PRO A 58 11.22 6.04 -8.48
N ARG A 59 10.55 7.05 -7.93
CA ARG A 59 9.25 6.87 -7.29
C ARG A 59 8.21 6.49 -8.35
N LEU A 60 7.35 5.55 -8.01
CA LEU A 60 6.20 5.22 -8.84
C LEU A 60 5.18 6.39 -8.80
N PRO A 61 4.48 6.66 -9.93
CA PRO A 61 3.44 7.68 -9.96
C PRO A 61 2.36 7.44 -8.91
N ILE A 62 1.92 8.49 -8.23
CA ILE A 62 0.88 8.40 -7.20
C ILE A 62 -0.41 7.89 -7.82
N ARG A 63 -0.78 8.37 -9.00
CA ARG A 63 -1.96 7.91 -9.74
C ARG A 63 -1.92 6.39 -9.96
N LEU A 64 -0.79 5.84 -10.39
CA LEU A 64 -0.64 4.39 -10.59
C LEU A 64 -0.91 3.63 -9.29
N MET A 65 -0.29 4.06 -8.19
CA MET A 65 -0.42 3.37 -6.90
C MET A 65 -1.82 3.49 -6.30
N ALA A 66 -2.44 4.67 -6.41
CA ALA A 66 -3.83 4.89 -5.99
C ALA A 66 -4.82 4.05 -6.83
N ALA A 67 -4.61 3.97 -8.15
CA ALA A 67 -5.40 3.13 -9.04
C ALA A 67 -5.27 1.64 -8.70
N LEU A 68 -4.05 1.16 -8.39
CA LEU A 68 -3.83 -0.22 -7.95
C LEU A 68 -4.58 -0.51 -6.65
N LEU A 69 -4.54 0.40 -5.66
CA LEU A 69 -5.32 0.23 -4.42
C LEU A 69 -6.83 0.15 -4.71
N TYR A 70 -7.34 1.02 -5.58
CA TYR A 70 -8.73 0.99 -5.98
C TYR A 70 -9.11 -0.35 -6.64
N LEU A 71 -8.32 -0.81 -7.62
CA LEU A 71 -8.55 -2.07 -8.32
C LEU A 71 -8.48 -3.27 -7.36
N LYS A 72 -7.55 -3.27 -6.42
CA LYS A 72 -7.44 -4.31 -5.39
C LYS A 72 -8.76 -4.50 -4.65
N HIS A 73 -9.34 -3.41 -4.15
CA HIS A 73 -10.57 -3.47 -3.38
C HIS A 73 -11.79 -3.71 -4.25
N ALA A 74 -11.86 -3.10 -5.44
CA ALA A 74 -12.98 -3.29 -6.37
C ALA A 74 -13.11 -4.73 -6.87
N PHE A 75 -12.00 -5.46 -6.99
CA PHE A 75 -11.98 -6.83 -7.49
C PHE A 75 -11.60 -7.87 -6.43
N ASN A 76 -11.43 -7.45 -5.17
CA ASN A 76 -11.07 -8.30 -4.04
C ASN A 76 -9.86 -9.22 -4.30
N LEU A 77 -8.74 -8.62 -4.72
CA LEU A 77 -7.54 -9.34 -5.14
C LEU A 77 -6.44 -9.28 -4.08
N SER A 78 -5.55 -10.28 -4.07
CA SER A 78 -4.26 -10.19 -3.38
C SER A 78 -3.33 -9.19 -4.10
N ASP A 79 -2.26 -8.76 -3.44
CA ASP A 79 -1.30 -7.82 -4.05
C ASP A 79 -0.57 -8.47 -5.24
N GLU A 80 -0.26 -9.76 -5.15
CA GLU A 80 0.39 -10.55 -6.19
C GLU A 80 -0.52 -10.74 -7.41
N GLU A 81 -1.76 -11.11 -7.16
CA GLU A 81 -2.77 -11.31 -8.22
C GLU A 81 -3.09 -10.02 -8.96
N LEU A 82 -3.21 -8.92 -8.22
CA LEU A 82 -3.45 -7.61 -8.78
C LEU A 82 -2.34 -7.22 -9.77
N VAL A 83 -1.08 -7.34 -9.34
CA VAL A 83 0.08 -6.97 -10.15
C VAL A 83 0.16 -7.83 -11.43
N ALA A 84 -0.07 -9.14 -11.31
CA ALA A 84 -0.09 -10.06 -12.45
C ALA A 84 -1.21 -9.70 -13.44
N ARG A 85 -2.45 -9.59 -12.96
CA ARG A 85 -3.61 -9.27 -13.82
C ARG A 85 -3.52 -7.87 -14.43
N TRP A 86 -2.91 -6.92 -13.75
CA TRP A 86 -2.74 -5.56 -14.26
C TRP A 86 -1.89 -5.56 -15.54
N SER A 87 -0.83 -6.37 -15.60
CA SER A 87 0.05 -6.44 -16.77
C SER A 87 -0.65 -6.98 -18.04
N GLU A 88 -1.74 -7.70 -17.86
CA GLU A 88 -2.54 -8.29 -18.94
C GLU A 88 -3.76 -7.44 -19.33
N ASN A 89 -4.12 -6.44 -18.50
CA ASN A 89 -5.38 -5.72 -18.65
C ASN A 89 -5.19 -4.27 -19.11
N VAL A 90 -5.44 -4.02 -20.38
CA VAL A 90 -5.33 -2.69 -20.99
C VAL A 90 -6.21 -1.64 -20.31
N VAL A 91 -7.42 -2.02 -19.86
CA VAL A 91 -8.34 -1.08 -19.21
C VAL A 91 -7.82 -0.66 -17.84
N TRP A 92 -7.20 -1.58 -17.11
CA TRP A 92 -6.58 -1.27 -15.83
C TRP A 92 -5.35 -0.37 -15.98
N GLN A 93 -4.57 -0.60 -17.03
CA GLN A 93 -3.43 0.25 -17.38
C GLN A 93 -3.88 1.67 -17.72
N TYR A 94 -4.93 1.80 -18.54
CA TYR A 94 -5.52 3.10 -18.85
C TYR A 94 -6.07 3.80 -17.59
N PHE A 95 -6.78 3.09 -16.72
CA PHE A 95 -7.27 3.62 -15.45
C PHE A 95 -6.10 4.14 -14.57
N SER A 96 -4.99 3.42 -14.58
CA SER A 96 -3.78 3.78 -13.85
C SER A 96 -2.97 4.93 -14.48
N GLY A 97 -3.40 5.45 -15.62
CA GLY A 97 -2.80 6.61 -16.27
C GLY A 97 -1.76 6.28 -17.33
N LEU A 98 -1.76 5.09 -17.88
CA LEU A 98 -0.92 4.76 -19.02
C LEU A 98 -1.67 5.03 -20.33
N ASP A 99 -0.99 5.68 -21.26
CA ASP A 99 -1.51 5.92 -22.61
C ASP A 99 -1.27 4.75 -23.56
N TYR A 100 -0.26 3.94 -23.25
CA TYR A 100 0.15 2.79 -24.07
C TYR A 100 0.22 1.52 -23.24
N TYR A 101 -0.15 0.41 -23.87
CA TYR A 101 -0.02 -0.91 -23.25
C TYR A 101 1.44 -1.27 -22.96
N THR A 102 1.67 -1.85 -21.79
CA THR A 102 2.95 -2.44 -21.42
C THR A 102 2.74 -3.84 -20.80
N PRO A 103 3.46 -4.86 -21.26
CA PRO A 103 3.40 -6.19 -20.66
C PRO A 103 4.20 -6.31 -19.36
N LYS A 104 4.83 -5.24 -18.91
CA LYS A 104 5.63 -5.22 -17.69
C LYS A 104 4.75 -5.07 -16.46
N LEU A 105 5.16 -5.72 -15.37
CA LEU A 105 4.53 -5.52 -14.07
C LEU A 105 4.64 -4.05 -13.64
N PRO A 106 3.59 -3.47 -13.04
CA PRO A 106 3.59 -2.06 -12.63
C PRO A 106 4.57 -1.81 -11.50
N CYS A 107 4.69 -2.75 -10.58
CA CYS A 107 5.55 -2.68 -9.41
C CYS A 107 5.73 -4.08 -8.81
N ASP A 108 6.55 -4.16 -7.78
CA ASP A 108 6.59 -5.31 -6.87
C ASP A 108 5.34 -5.28 -5.96
N ALA A 109 4.73 -6.44 -5.67
CA ALA A 109 3.53 -6.55 -4.85
C ALA A 109 3.69 -5.88 -3.47
N THR A 110 4.87 -5.97 -2.87
CA THR A 110 5.17 -5.33 -1.57
C THR A 110 5.09 -3.80 -1.62
N GLN A 111 5.20 -3.18 -2.79
CA GLN A 111 5.09 -1.72 -2.94
C GLN A 111 3.67 -1.23 -2.65
N ILE A 112 2.66 -2.05 -2.90
CA ILE A 112 1.25 -1.71 -2.64
C ILE A 112 1.03 -1.56 -1.13
N GLY A 113 1.52 -2.53 -0.34
CA GLY A 113 1.48 -2.45 1.11
C GLY A 113 2.25 -1.24 1.68
N ARG A 114 3.45 -0.98 1.14
CA ARG A 114 4.26 0.21 1.52
C ARG A 114 3.56 1.52 1.19
N PHE A 115 2.92 1.61 0.02
CA PHE A 115 2.16 2.78 -0.37
C PHE A 115 0.99 3.02 0.60
N ARG A 116 0.19 1.99 0.90
CA ARG A 116 -0.91 2.06 1.85
C ARG A 116 -0.45 2.51 3.24
N THR A 117 0.66 1.97 3.74
CA THR A 117 1.25 2.40 5.01
C THR A 117 1.70 3.86 4.97
N ALA A 118 2.29 4.30 3.85
CA ALA A 118 2.79 5.67 3.71
C ALA A 118 1.68 6.71 3.66
N ILE A 119 0.56 6.46 2.96
CA ILE A 119 -0.57 7.41 2.92
C ILE A 119 -1.37 7.43 4.22
N GLY A 120 -1.31 6.35 5.02
CA GLY A 120 -2.02 6.24 6.29
C GLY A 120 -3.54 6.30 6.15
N GLU A 121 -4.23 6.45 7.28
CA GLU A 121 -5.69 6.52 7.35
C GLU A 121 -6.22 7.73 6.59
N ALA A 122 -5.66 8.92 6.82
CA ALA A 122 -6.09 10.15 6.16
C ALA A 122 -6.00 10.07 4.62
N GLY A 123 -4.95 9.44 4.07
CA GLY A 123 -4.83 9.27 2.63
C GLY A 123 -5.86 8.28 2.07
N VAL A 124 -6.23 7.24 2.82
CA VAL A 124 -7.30 6.30 2.42
C VAL A 124 -8.66 6.98 2.46
N GLU A 125 -8.93 7.82 3.47
CA GLU A 125 -10.16 8.60 3.55
C GLU A 125 -10.32 9.54 2.36
N GLU A 126 -9.26 10.23 1.95
CA GLU A 126 -9.28 11.11 0.78
C GLU A 126 -9.53 10.33 -0.52
N LEU A 127 -8.97 9.14 -0.67
CA LEU A 127 -9.28 8.26 -1.81
C LEU A 127 -10.74 7.84 -1.82
N LEU A 128 -11.29 7.48 -0.66
CA LEU A 128 -12.70 7.11 -0.52
C LEU A 128 -13.62 8.29 -0.85
N LYS A 129 -13.34 9.46 -0.29
CA LYS A 129 -14.08 10.69 -0.55
C LYS A 129 -14.10 11.03 -2.04
N ALA A 130 -12.95 11.03 -2.70
CA ALA A 130 -12.87 11.28 -4.13
C ALA A 130 -13.70 10.28 -4.96
N THR A 131 -13.75 9.03 -4.52
CA THR A 131 -14.57 7.99 -5.16
C THR A 131 -16.06 8.25 -5.00
N ILE A 132 -16.49 8.62 -3.79
CA ILE A 132 -17.88 8.97 -3.48
C ILE A 132 -18.32 10.21 -4.30
N ASP A 133 -17.50 11.27 -4.26
CA ASP A 133 -17.78 12.50 -5.01
C ASP A 133 -17.90 12.23 -6.51
N THR A 134 -17.03 11.39 -7.06
CA THR A 134 -17.10 10.96 -8.46
C THR A 134 -18.36 10.17 -8.76
N ALA A 135 -18.78 9.27 -7.85
CA ALA A 135 -20.01 8.49 -8.01
C ALA A 135 -21.26 9.38 -8.02
N VAL A 136 -21.30 10.41 -7.17
CA VAL A 136 -22.38 11.42 -7.14
C VAL A 136 -22.39 12.25 -8.42
N GLN A 137 -21.22 12.76 -8.84
CA GLN A 137 -21.09 13.58 -10.04
C GLN A 137 -21.49 12.81 -11.31
N THR A 138 -21.18 11.53 -11.39
CA THR A 138 -21.57 10.66 -12.51
C THR A 138 -23.00 10.17 -12.42
N LYS A 139 -23.74 10.56 -11.35
CA LYS A 139 -25.09 10.07 -11.06
C LYS A 139 -25.20 8.56 -10.94
N ALA A 140 -24.08 7.90 -10.60
CA ALA A 140 -24.07 6.47 -10.32
C ALA A 140 -24.75 6.14 -8.97
N VAL A 141 -24.69 7.09 -8.04
CA VAL A 141 -25.35 7.01 -6.72
C VAL A 141 -26.06 8.34 -6.46
N ARG A 142 -27.25 8.27 -5.89
CA ARG A 142 -28.02 9.46 -5.48
C ARG A 142 -27.62 9.85 -4.06
N PRO A 143 -27.50 11.15 -3.71
CA PRO A 143 -27.17 11.60 -2.35
C PRO A 143 -28.09 10.99 -1.27
N ALA A 144 -29.36 10.82 -1.54
CA ALA A 144 -30.33 10.20 -0.63
C ALA A 144 -30.01 8.73 -0.28
N GLU A 145 -29.22 8.04 -1.09
CA GLU A 145 -28.83 6.64 -0.83
C GLU A 145 -27.76 6.54 0.27
N PHE A 146 -27.10 7.63 0.62
CA PHE A 146 -26.16 7.72 1.74
C PHE A 146 -26.83 7.94 3.10
N GLU A 147 -28.12 8.30 3.14
CA GLU A 147 -28.86 8.48 4.40
C GLU A 147 -29.05 7.15 5.15
N ARG A 148 -28.97 6.04 4.44
CA ARG A 148 -29.12 4.70 5.03
C ARG A 148 -27.85 3.88 4.79
N VAL A 149 -27.06 3.74 5.85
CA VAL A 149 -25.89 2.86 5.85
C VAL A 149 -26.26 1.53 6.49
N ILE A 150 -26.05 0.44 5.76
CA ILE A 150 -26.16 -0.92 6.31
C ILE A 150 -24.74 -1.33 6.72
N VAL A 151 -24.54 -1.47 8.03
CA VAL A 151 -23.29 -2.01 8.57
C VAL A 151 -23.48 -3.50 8.73
N ASP A 152 -22.83 -4.28 7.88
CA ASP A 152 -22.74 -5.73 8.02
C ASP A 152 -21.42 -6.11 8.68
N THR A 153 -21.51 -6.88 9.76
CA THR A 153 -20.33 -7.43 10.43
C THR A 153 -19.94 -8.73 9.76
N THR A 154 -18.97 -8.65 8.85
CA THR A 154 -18.35 -9.86 8.30
C THR A 154 -17.49 -10.49 9.40
N VAL A 155 -17.85 -11.69 9.84
CA VAL A 155 -17.00 -12.48 10.73
C VAL A 155 -15.74 -12.85 9.94
N GLN A 156 -14.63 -12.20 10.26
CA GLN A 156 -13.36 -12.61 9.72
C GLN A 156 -12.94 -13.89 10.43
N GLU A 157 -12.87 -14.98 9.70
CA GLU A 157 -12.29 -16.22 10.22
C GLU A 157 -10.85 -15.93 10.67
N LYS A 158 -10.59 -16.09 11.96
CA LYS A 158 -9.23 -16.10 12.46
C LYS A 158 -8.52 -17.27 11.80
N ALA A 159 -7.42 -17.00 11.10
CA ALA A 159 -6.50 -18.03 10.67
C ALA A 159 -5.86 -18.68 11.92
N ILE A 160 -6.60 -19.59 12.54
CA ILE A 160 -6.12 -20.35 13.70
C ILE A 160 -5.34 -21.52 13.11
N ALA A 161 -4.02 -21.46 13.23
CA ALA A 161 -3.20 -22.62 12.92
C ALA A 161 -3.65 -23.78 13.81
N HIS A 162 -3.83 -24.96 13.20
CA HIS A 162 -4.20 -26.17 13.93
C HIS A 162 -3.22 -26.37 15.10
N PRO A 163 -3.69 -26.51 16.35
CA PRO A 163 -2.81 -26.65 17.49
C PRO A 163 -2.15 -28.04 17.44
N VAL A 164 -0.93 -28.07 16.96
CA VAL A 164 -0.08 -29.26 17.05
C VAL A 164 0.80 -29.09 18.28
N ASP A 165 0.83 -30.09 19.15
CA ASP A 165 1.54 -30.04 20.44
C ASP A 165 3.00 -29.64 20.27
N SER A 166 3.70 -30.16 19.25
CA SER A 166 5.07 -29.80 18.93
C SER A 166 5.26 -28.30 18.71
N ARG A 167 4.34 -27.68 17.97
CA ARG A 167 4.38 -26.24 17.67
C ARG A 167 4.05 -25.40 18.91
N LEU A 168 3.09 -25.82 19.72
CA LEU A 168 2.76 -25.14 20.97
C LEU A 168 3.92 -25.20 21.96
N LEU A 169 4.59 -26.34 22.08
CA LEU A 169 5.79 -26.52 22.91
C LEU A 169 6.95 -25.66 22.41
N ALA A 170 7.17 -25.56 21.10
CA ALA A 170 8.21 -24.70 20.54
C ALA A 170 7.95 -23.22 20.84
N ILE A 171 6.69 -22.76 20.73
CA ILE A 171 6.29 -21.39 21.07
C ILE A 171 6.45 -21.13 22.58
N ALA A 172 6.01 -22.03 23.41
CA ALA A 172 6.11 -21.92 24.87
C ALA A 172 7.60 -21.82 25.29
N ARG A 173 8.44 -22.67 24.74
CA ARG A 173 9.91 -22.62 24.96
C ARG A 173 10.48 -21.27 24.56
N GLY A 174 10.12 -20.75 23.39
CA GLY A 174 10.57 -19.44 22.91
C GLY A 174 10.20 -18.32 23.89
N LYS A 175 8.99 -18.32 24.42
CA LYS A 175 8.53 -17.34 25.43
C LYS A 175 9.27 -17.46 26.74
N VAL A 176 9.52 -18.68 27.24
CA VAL A 176 10.30 -18.92 28.47
C VAL A 176 11.73 -18.42 28.30
N MET A 177 12.36 -18.68 27.14
CA MET A 177 13.70 -18.19 26.84
C MET A 177 13.77 -16.66 26.77
N GLN A 178 12.75 -16.03 26.22
CA GLN A 178 12.65 -14.58 26.18
C GLN A 178 12.49 -13.98 27.58
N ALA A 179 11.65 -14.56 28.41
CA ALA A 179 11.47 -14.15 29.80
C ALA A 179 12.76 -14.33 30.62
N ALA A 180 13.48 -15.46 30.47
CA ALA A 180 14.73 -15.71 31.10
C ALA A 180 15.79 -14.65 30.75
N LYS A 181 15.89 -14.26 29.47
CA LYS A 181 16.78 -13.18 29.02
C LYS A 181 16.41 -11.82 29.64
N GLN A 182 15.12 -11.51 29.77
CA GLN A 182 14.68 -10.25 30.38
C GLN A 182 15.08 -10.13 31.86
N VAL A 183 15.12 -11.25 32.56
CA VAL A 183 15.54 -11.33 33.97
C VAL A 183 17.06 -11.51 34.13
N GLY A 184 17.82 -11.55 33.04
CA GLY A 184 19.28 -11.68 33.05
C GLY A 184 19.79 -13.12 33.32
N LEU A 185 18.94 -14.13 33.21
CA LEU A 185 19.34 -15.52 33.37
C LEU A 185 19.97 -16.05 32.07
N THR A 186 21.17 -16.60 32.19
CA THR A 186 21.88 -17.31 31.12
C THR A 186 21.50 -18.79 31.09
N VAL A 187 20.84 -19.22 30.03
CA VAL A 187 20.47 -20.62 29.84
C VAL A 187 21.53 -21.34 29.01
N LYS A 188 22.09 -22.42 29.52
CA LYS A 188 23.19 -23.16 28.87
C LYS A 188 22.78 -23.86 27.56
N GLN A 189 21.52 -24.31 27.46
CA GLN A 189 20.98 -24.97 26.26
C GLN A 189 19.66 -24.32 25.84
N THR A 190 19.51 -24.03 24.56
CA THR A 190 18.33 -23.36 24.02
C THR A 190 17.42 -24.26 23.18
N PHE A 191 17.90 -25.43 22.77
CA PHE A 191 17.21 -26.42 21.94
C PHE A 191 16.53 -25.82 20.68
N VAL A 192 17.07 -24.73 20.15
CA VAL A 192 16.46 -24.01 19.02
C VAL A 192 16.54 -24.85 17.75
N LYS A 193 17.65 -25.54 17.51
CA LYS A 193 17.85 -26.39 16.33
C LYS A 193 16.90 -27.58 16.34
N GLU A 194 16.80 -28.29 17.46
CA GLU A 194 15.88 -29.44 17.60
C GLU A 194 14.41 -29.04 17.47
N GLY A 195 14.04 -27.82 17.91
CA GLY A 195 12.68 -27.33 17.75
C GLY A 195 12.34 -26.92 16.31
N GLN A 196 13.32 -26.64 15.47
CA GLN A 196 13.10 -26.37 14.05
C GLN A 196 12.93 -27.66 13.23
N GLU A 197 13.51 -28.78 13.69
CA GLU A 197 13.37 -30.09 13.06
C GLU A 197 12.03 -30.77 13.39
N LEU A 198 11.37 -30.36 14.49
CA LEU A 198 10.10 -30.93 14.97
C LEU A 198 8.85 -30.15 14.53
N CYS A 199 9.00 -28.99 13.89
CA CYS A 199 7.92 -28.14 13.37
C CYS A 199 7.92 -28.04 11.86
#